data_b59a55581fbb2699628cb5323ae2a774
#
_entry.id   b59a55581fbb2699628cb5323ae2a774
#
_cell.length_a   1.000
_cell.length_b   1.000
_cell.length_c   1.000
_cell.angle_alpha   90.00
_cell.angle_beta   90.00
_cell.angle_gamma   90.00
#
_symmetry.space_group_name_H-M   'P 1'
#
loop_
_entity.id
_entity.type
_entity.pdbx_description
1 polymer ?
#
loop_
_entity_poly.entity_id
_entity_poly.type
_entity_poly.pdbx_seq_one_letter_code
_entity_poly.pdbx_strand_id
1 'polypeptide(L)'
;MGFRKHLFYKLISGVFAVSLAFSPLTVQATEITESQLAYEKPIESNGWDSWPTGPSVYAQSAIVMEADTGMILYAKDMEAKHYPASITKIMTALVTLDHCELNEEIEYSYHATHSIEYGSSSIARTEGEILTVEESLYALMLASANECANALAEHIAGSIEDFAVLMNEKAKELGCVNTHFSNANGLHDENHYTCAYDMALITKAALENEDFRRISGEDYYTLRATNKNDEELLIQNHHY
;
A
#
# COMPACT_ATOMS: atom_id res chain seq x y z
N MET A 1 -103.32 32.35 13.57
CA MET A 1 -102.06 32.86 12.94
C MET A 1 -100.91 32.10 13.51
N GLY A 2 -100.48 31.13 12.84
CA GLY A 2 -99.42 30.27 13.37
C GLY A 2 -98.71 29.53 12.25
N PHE A 3 -97.49 29.71 12.19
CA PHE A 3 -96.63 29.03 11.21
C PHE A 3 -96.04 27.73 11.75
N ARG A 4 -96.36 26.65 11.07
CA ARG A 4 -95.68 25.34 11.28
C ARG A 4 -94.32 25.37 10.65
N LYS A 5 -93.30 25.05 11.42
CA LYS A 5 -91.98 24.76 10.93
C LYS A 5 -91.78 23.25 10.79
N HIS A 6 -91.62 22.81 9.56
CA HIS A 6 -91.16 21.42 9.26
C HIS A 6 -89.65 21.27 9.53
N LEU A 7 -89.35 20.29 10.35
CA LEU A 7 -87.98 19.89 10.65
C LEU A 7 -87.59 18.77 9.67
N PHE A 8 -86.67 19.05 8.75
CA PHE A 8 -86.07 18.09 7.86
C PHE A 8 -84.84 17.44 8.54
N TYR A 9 -84.93 16.18 8.86
CA TYR A 9 -83.74 15.38 9.23
C TYR A 9 -82.99 14.96 7.96
N LYS A 10 -81.81 15.47 7.79
CA LYS A 10 -80.84 14.94 6.81
C LYS A 10 -80.04 13.88 7.47
N LEU A 11 -80.20 12.61 7.06
CA LEU A 11 -79.25 11.52 7.33
C LEU A 11 -77.99 11.82 6.53
N ILE A 12 -76.92 12.05 7.22
CA ILE A 12 -75.56 12.08 6.61
C ILE A 12 -74.96 10.67 6.82
N SER A 13 -74.93 9.88 5.73
CA SER A 13 -74.19 8.63 5.68
C SER A 13 -72.71 8.97 5.57
N GLY A 14 -71.98 8.85 6.66
CA GLY A 14 -70.51 8.98 6.64
C GLY A 14 -69.88 7.69 6.10
N VAL A 15 -69.39 7.75 4.89
CA VAL A 15 -68.51 6.72 4.35
C VAL A 15 -67.12 6.98 4.91
N PHE A 16 -66.69 6.16 5.86
CA PHE A 16 -65.28 6.11 6.30
C PHE A 16 -64.46 5.38 5.26
N ALA A 17 -63.75 6.14 4.41
CA ALA A 17 -62.72 5.59 3.55
C ALA A 17 -61.46 5.42 4.41
N VAL A 18 -61.15 4.15 4.78
CA VAL A 18 -59.85 3.81 5.35
C VAL A 18 -58.84 3.75 4.21
N SER A 19 -58.10 4.82 4.02
CA SER A 19 -56.92 4.82 3.14
C SER A 19 -55.79 4.10 3.85
N LEU A 20 -55.58 2.83 3.49
CA LEU A 20 -54.36 2.11 3.79
C LEU A 20 -53.23 2.79 3.02
N ALA A 21 -52.46 3.63 3.69
CA ALA A 21 -51.20 4.16 3.17
C ALA A 21 -50.20 3.02 3.10
N PHE A 22 -50.04 2.39 1.93
CA PHE A 22 -48.90 1.57 1.64
C PHE A 22 -47.68 2.50 1.55
N SER A 23 -46.93 2.60 2.65
CA SER A 23 -45.59 3.17 2.57
C SER A 23 -44.73 2.16 1.76
N PRO A 24 -44.12 2.56 0.63
CA PRO A 24 -43.21 1.69 -0.04
C PRO A 24 -42.04 1.44 0.93
N LEU A 25 -41.85 0.18 1.34
CA LEU A 25 -40.60 -0.25 1.95
C LEU A 25 -39.51 -0.02 0.91
N THR A 26 -38.84 1.11 0.96
CA THR A 26 -37.57 1.30 0.26
C THR A 26 -36.56 0.37 0.94
N VAL A 27 -36.37 -0.80 0.37
CA VAL A 27 -35.19 -1.61 0.66
C VAL A 27 -34.02 -0.79 0.17
N GLN A 28 -33.34 -0.08 1.09
CA GLN A 28 -32.03 0.49 0.79
C GLN A 28 -31.13 -0.69 0.51
N ALA A 29 -30.81 -0.92 -0.76
CA ALA A 29 -29.74 -1.81 -1.11
C ALA A 29 -28.46 -1.23 -0.46
N THR A 30 -27.94 -1.94 0.54
CA THR A 30 -26.64 -1.60 1.12
C THR A 30 -25.63 -1.79 0.00
N GLU A 31 -25.00 -0.71 -0.48
CA GLU A 31 -23.91 -0.81 -1.44
C GLU A 31 -22.81 -1.71 -0.81
N ILE A 32 -22.56 -2.84 -1.42
CA ILE A 32 -21.48 -3.75 -1.02
C ILE A 32 -20.18 -2.99 -1.32
N THR A 33 -19.38 -2.74 -0.31
CA THR A 33 -18.10 -2.05 -0.46
C THR A 33 -17.09 -2.94 -1.19
N GLU A 34 -16.07 -2.34 -1.83
CA GLU A 34 -14.99 -3.11 -2.46
C GLU A 34 -14.30 -4.07 -1.50
N SER A 35 -14.13 -3.68 -0.24
CA SER A 35 -13.56 -4.53 0.80
C SER A 35 -14.45 -5.74 1.14
N GLN A 36 -15.77 -5.59 1.09
CA GLN A 36 -16.70 -6.71 1.27
C GLN A 36 -16.66 -7.67 0.08
N LEU A 37 -16.62 -7.14 -1.14
CA LEU A 37 -16.41 -7.97 -2.34
C LEU A 37 -15.06 -8.69 -2.29
N ALA A 38 -14.02 -8.00 -1.82
CA ALA A 38 -12.72 -8.62 -1.62
C ALA A 38 -12.79 -9.75 -0.58
N TYR A 39 -13.49 -9.57 0.54
CA TYR A 39 -13.64 -10.59 1.59
C TYR A 39 -14.30 -11.88 1.09
N GLU A 40 -15.19 -11.79 0.09
CA GLU A 40 -15.91 -12.94 -0.49
C GLU A 40 -15.13 -13.66 -1.60
N LYS A 41 -13.99 -13.10 -2.08
CA LYS A 41 -13.16 -13.76 -3.09
C LYS A 41 -12.67 -15.13 -2.58
N PRO A 42 -12.60 -16.14 -3.44
CA PRO A 42 -12.13 -17.46 -3.08
C PRO A 42 -10.70 -17.42 -2.56
N ILE A 43 -10.42 -18.29 -1.57
CA ILE A 43 -9.09 -18.56 -1.07
C ILE A 43 -8.54 -19.73 -1.86
N GLU A 44 -7.38 -19.54 -2.44
CA GLU A 44 -6.60 -20.57 -3.10
C GLU A 44 -5.53 -21.04 -2.13
N SER A 45 -5.40 -22.34 -1.97
CA SER A 45 -4.35 -22.95 -1.17
C SER A 45 -3.33 -23.63 -2.08
N ASN A 46 -2.34 -24.31 -1.51
CA ASN A 46 -1.35 -25.08 -2.27
C ASN A 46 -1.91 -26.29 -3.03
N GLY A 47 -3.23 -26.50 -3.03
CA GLY A 47 -3.89 -27.61 -3.73
C GLY A 47 -3.78 -28.99 -3.06
N TRP A 48 -3.27 -29.07 -1.84
CA TRP A 48 -3.18 -30.32 -1.09
C TRP A 48 -4.49 -30.66 -0.39
N ASP A 49 -5.00 -31.87 -0.57
CA ASP A 49 -6.32 -32.30 -0.04
C ASP A 49 -6.49 -32.14 1.47
N SER A 50 -5.39 -32.15 2.23
CA SER A 50 -5.40 -32.02 3.69
C SER A 50 -4.98 -30.63 4.18
N TRP A 51 -4.70 -29.68 3.28
CA TRP A 51 -4.27 -28.35 3.69
C TRP A 51 -5.47 -27.52 4.17
N PRO A 52 -5.40 -26.90 5.37
CA PRO A 52 -6.51 -26.11 5.87
C PRO A 52 -6.73 -24.86 5.01
N THR A 53 -7.99 -24.57 4.71
CA THR A 53 -8.36 -23.28 4.13
C THR A 53 -8.09 -22.20 5.16
N GLY A 54 -7.31 -21.18 4.78
CA GLY A 54 -7.01 -20.05 5.65
C GLY A 54 -8.23 -19.14 5.90
N PRO A 55 -8.12 -18.15 6.77
CA PRO A 55 -9.19 -17.19 7.03
C PRO A 55 -9.43 -16.28 5.82
N SER A 56 -10.67 -15.85 5.61
CA SER A 56 -10.97 -14.76 4.69
C SER A 56 -10.35 -13.46 5.18
N VAL A 57 -9.80 -12.68 4.26
CA VAL A 57 -9.21 -11.36 4.53
C VAL A 57 -9.84 -10.29 3.63
N TYR A 58 -9.88 -9.04 4.11
CA TYR A 58 -10.44 -7.91 3.35
C TYR A 58 -9.52 -7.39 2.25
N ALA A 59 -8.25 -7.83 2.22
CA ALA A 59 -7.34 -7.48 1.14
C ALA A 59 -7.84 -8.03 -0.21
N GLN A 60 -7.65 -7.28 -1.29
CA GLN A 60 -8.02 -7.73 -2.64
C GLN A 60 -7.17 -8.92 -3.10
N SER A 61 -5.88 -8.90 -2.76
CA SER A 61 -4.94 -9.99 -3.00
C SER A 61 -4.12 -10.25 -1.74
N ALA A 62 -3.74 -11.50 -1.52
CA ALA A 62 -2.90 -11.89 -0.39
C ALA A 62 -2.13 -13.17 -0.70
N ILE A 63 -0.96 -13.32 -0.07
CA ILE A 63 -0.15 -14.51 -0.14
C ILE A 63 0.57 -14.76 1.19
N VAL A 64 0.74 -16.03 1.54
CA VAL A 64 1.72 -16.47 2.53
C VAL A 64 2.62 -17.49 1.84
N MET A 65 3.90 -17.19 1.81
CA MET A 65 4.94 -18.03 1.22
C MET A 65 5.93 -18.43 2.30
N GLU A 66 6.31 -19.70 2.33
CA GLU A 66 7.39 -20.19 3.16
C GLU A 66 8.72 -19.72 2.54
N ALA A 67 9.57 -19.07 3.36
CA ALA A 67 10.71 -18.30 2.84
C ALA A 67 11.84 -19.19 2.26
N ASP A 68 12.09 -20.37 2.85
CA ASP A 68 13.21 -21.22 2.41
C ASP A 68 12.90 -21.94 1.09
N THR A 69 11.71 -22.52 0.99
CA THR A 69 11.31 -23.37 -0.15
C THR A 69 10.55 -22.63 -1.24
N GLY A 70 9.97 -21.45 -0.92
CA GLY A 70 9.03 -20.74 -1.81
C GLY A 70 7.65 -21.40 -1.90
N MET A 71 7.32 -22.34 -0.99
CA MET A 71 6.02 -23.00 -0.97
C MET A 71 4.92 -22.02 -0.60
N ILE A 72 3.85 -21.99 -1.41
CA ILE A 72 2.67 -21.17 -1.15
C ILE A 72 1.80 -21.88 -0.12
N LEU A 73 1.61 -21.24 1.03
CA LEU A 73 0.78 -21.75 2.13
C LEU A 73 -0.65 -21.20 2.08
N TYR A 74 -0.80 -19.98 1.57
CA TYR A 74 -2.08 -19.28 1.41
C TYR A 74 -1.99 -18.37 0.19
N ALA A 75 -3.03 -18.35 -0.62
CA ALA A 75 -3.15 -17.45 -1.74
C ALA A 75 -4.58 -16.94 -1.89
N LYS A 76 -4.70 -15.71 -2.35
CA LYS A 76 -5.94 -15.08 -2.72
C LYS A 76 -5.66 -14.09 -3.83
N ASP A 77 -6.17 -14.39 -5.03
CA ASP A 77 -6.00 -13.52 -6.22
C ASP A 77 -4.55 -12.99 -6.36
N MET A 78 -3.58 -13.89 -6.11
CA MET A 78 -2.17 -13.52 -5.88
C MET A 78 -1.47 -12.96 -7.11
N GLU A 79 -2.01 -13.21 -8.31
CA GLU A 79 -1.44 -12.75 -9.59
C GLU A 79 -2.11 -11.48 -10.12
N ALA A 80 -3.18 -11.00 -9.44
CA ALA A 80 -3.85 -9.77 -9.84
C ALA A 80 -2.93 -8.56 -9.67
N LYS A 81 -2.89 -7.71 -10.72
CA LYS A 81 -2.07 -6.49 -10.71
C LYS A 81 -2.70 -5.41 -9.85
N HIS A 82 -1.88 -4.81 -9.02
CA HIS A 82 -2.22 -3.68 -8.15
C HIS A 82 -1.11 -2.64 -8.18
N TYR A 83 -1.44 -1.41 -7.80
CA TYR A 83 -0.45 -0.37 -7.53
C TYR A 83 0.19 -0.64 -6.17
N PRO A 84 1.53 -0.84 -6.11
CA PRO A 84 2.21 -1.28 -4.89
C PRO A 84 2.30 -0.21 -3.81
N ALA A 85 2.24 1.06 -4.18
CA ALA A 85 2.57 2.14 -3.26
C ALA A 85 3.94 1.90 -2.58
N SER A 86 4.08 2.23 -1.30
CA SER A 86 5.38 2.17 -0.60
C SER A 86 5.99 0.77 -0.42
N ILE A 87 5.27 -0.33 -0.69
CA ILE A 87 5.92 -1.64 -0.70
C ILE A 87 6.96 -1.78 -1.84
N THR A 88 6.93 -0.90 -2.83
CA THR A 88 7.99 -0.69 -3.83
C THR A 88 9.37 -0.57 -3.20
N LYS A 89 9.47 0.04 -2.02
CA LYS A 89 10.73 0.32 -1.32
C LYS A 89 11.49 -0.94 -0.89
N ILE A 90 10.82 -2.09 -0.83
CA ILE A 90 11.49 -3.38 -0.65
C ILE A 90 12.42 -3.66 -1.83
N MET A 91 11.96 -3.45 -3.07
CA MET A 91 12.79 -3.58 -4.26
C MET A 91 13.89 -2.52 -4.31
N THR A 92 13.57 -1.28 -3.92
CA THR A 92 14.57 -0.21 -3.84
C THR A 92 15.69 -0.56 -2.88
N ALA A 93 15.36 -1.05 -1.68
CA ALA A 93 16.35 -1.49 -0.71
C ALA A 93 17.19 -2.67 -1.22
N LEU A 94 16.55 -3.67 -1.86
CA LEU A 94 17.23 -4.82 -2.43
C LEU A 94 18.25 -4.40 -3.50
N VAL A 95 17.84 -3.57 -4.46
CA VAL A 95 18.74 -3.08 -5.52
C VAL A 95 19.85 -2.21 -4.93
N THR A 96 19.55 -1.40 -3.90
CA THR A 96 20.57 -0.58 -3.22
C THR A 96 21.64 -1.47 -2.57
N LEU A 97 21.23 -2.51 -1.85
CA LEU A 97 22.15 -3.42 -1.18
C LEU A 97 22.97 -4.29 -2.14
N ASP A 98 22.52 -4.46 -3.37
CA ASP A 98 23.27 -5.14 -4.43
C ASP A 98 24.36 -4.24 -5.07
N HIS A 99 24.27 -2.91 -4.93
CA HIS A 99 25.11 -1.98 -5.68
C HIS A 99 25.98 -1.06 -4.82
N CYS A 100 25.68 -0.89 -3.53
CA CYS A 100 26.36 0.06 -2.66
C CYS A 100 26.90 -0.58 -1.38
N GLU A 101 28.00 -0.01 -0.89
CA GLU A 101 28.45 -0.25 0.48
C GLU A 101 27.65 0.68 1.45
N LEU A 102 27.35 0.19 2.65
CA LEU A 102 26.52 0.90 3.62
C LEU A 102 27.09 2.26 4.09
N ASN A 103 28.42 2.38 4.06
CA ASN A 103 29.14 3.58 4.51
C ASN A 103 29.38 4.62 3.41
N GLU A 104 28.91 4.38 2.18
CA GLU A 104 28.97 5.39 1.12
C GLU A 104 28.11 6.61 1.50
N GLU A 105 28.61 7.80 1.19
CA GLU A 105 27.90 9.07 1.43
C GLU A 105 27.12 9.48 0.19
N ILE A 106 25.87 9.89 0.41
CA ILE A 106 24.94 10.37 -0.63
C ILE A 106 24.64 11.83 -0.37
N GLU A 107 24.95 12.69 -1.33
CA GLU A 107 24.49 14.07 -1.33
C GLU A 107 23.11 14.14 -2.00
N TYR A 108 22.12 14.62 -1.26
CA TYR A 108 20.72 14.71 -1.72
C TYR A 108 20.58 15.84 -2.74
N SER A 109 20.17 15.51 -3.95
CA SER A 109 19.95 16.49 -5.00
C SER A 109 18.69 17.33 -4.78
N TYR A 110 18.58 18.45 -5.51
CA TYR A 110 17.34 19.20 -5.60
C TYR A 110 16.18 18.30 -6.09
N HIS A 111 16.42 17.50 -7.12
CA HIS A 111 15.40 16.63 -7.70
C HIS A 111 14.95 15.54 -6.71
N ALA A 112 15.87 14.87 -6.03
CA ALA A 112 15.51 13.85 -5.02
C ALA A 112 14.59 14.40 -3.93
N THR A 113 14.82 15.64 -3.48
CA THR A 113 14.09 16.25 -2.37
C THR A 113 12.81 16.98 -2.78
N HIS A 114 12.67 17.39 -4.05
CA HIS A 114 11.54 18.21 -4.53
C HIS A 114 10.60 17.48 -5.50
N SER A 115 10.97 16.30 -6.03
CA SER A 115 10.12 15.50 -6.91
C SER A 115 9.23 14.52 -6.14
N ILE A 116 8.90 14.82 -4.89
CA ILE A 116 7.97 14.07 -4.07
C ILE A 116 6.65 14.85 -3.91
N GLU A 117 5.53 14.14 -3.78
CA GLU A 117 4.23 14.79 -3.60
C GLU A 117 4.11 15.41 -2.21
N TYR A 118 3.51 16.60 -2.15
CA TYR A 118 3.23 17.26 -0.87
C TYR A 118 2.33 16.40 0.01
N GLY A 119 2.77 16.18 1.25
CA GLY A 119 2.05 15.35 2.23
C GLY A 119 2.30 13.85 2.08
N SER A 120 3.14 13.41 1.13
CA SER A 120 3.63 12.03 1.07
C SER A 120 4.72 11.78 2.14
N SER A 121 5.07 10.50 2.36
CA SER A 121 6.04 10.11 3.40
C SER A 121 7.42 10.71 3.16
N SER A 122 7.96 11.44 4.15
CA SER A 122 9.22 12.14 4.10
C SER A 122 9.78 12.34 5.50
N ILE A 123 11.10 12.40 5.64
CA ILE A 123 11.81 12.84 6.84
C ILE A 123 12.41 14.26 6.67
N ALA A 124 11.93 14.97 5.65
CA ALA A 124 12.24 16.36 5.35
C ALA A 124 13.73 16.66 5.15
N ARG A 125 14.44 15.79 4.41
CA ARG A 125 15.82 16.08 3.97
C ARG A 125 15.83 17.16 2.91
N THR A 126 16.92 17.92 2.85
CA THR A 126 17.07 19.09 2.00
C THR A 126 18.18 18.92 0.97
N GLU A 127 18.15 19.70 -0.11
CA GLU A 127 19.19 19.73 -1.14
C GLU A 127 20.58 19.97 -0.53
N GLY A 128 21.56 19.20 -0.95
CA GLY A 128 22.94 19.25 -0.49
C GLY A 128 23.15 18.68 0.91
N GLU A 129 22.15 18.06 1.51
CA GLU A 129 22.30 17.30 2.76
C GLU A 129 22.97 15.95 2.47
N ILE A 130 23.84 15.49 3.38
CA ILE A 130 24.63 14.27 3.19
C ILE A 130 24.26 13.27 4.26
N LEU A 131 23.79 12.08 3.81
CA LEU A 131 23.55 10.90 4.62
C LEU A 131 24.36 9.72 4.07
N THR A 132 24.58 8.70 4.90
CA THR A 132 25.11 7.44 4.36
C THR A 132 24.01 6.61 3.68
N VAL A 133 24.42 5.63 2.87
CA VAL A 133 23.51 4.60 2.30
C VAL A 133 22.73 3.93 3.42
N GLU A 134 23.40 3.54 4.53
CA GLU A 134 22.75 2.93 5.70
C GLU A 134 21.67 3.82 6.30
N GLU A 135 21.98 5.08 6.56
CA GLU A 135 21.03 6.05 7.12
C GLU A 135 19.84 6.27 6.18
N SER A 136 20.09 6.33 4.87
CA SER A 136 19.06 6.46 3.85
C SER A 136 18.17 5.22 3.78
N LEU A 137 18.74 4.01 3.93
CA LEU A 137 17.98 2.75 3.99
C LEU A 137 17.12 2.64 5.26
N TYR A 138 17.62 3.09 6.42
CA TYR A 138 16.81 3.17 7.64
C TYR A 138 15.62 4.13 7.45
N ALA A 139 15.85 5.32 6.91
CA ALA A 139 14.79 6.28 6.61
C ALA A 139 13.78 5.73 5.58
N LEU A 140 14.27 5.03 4.56
CA LEU A 140 13.47 4.35 3.54
C LEU A 140 12.54 3.30 4.16
N MET A 141 13.09 2.42 4.99
CA MET A 141 12.34 1.26 5.51
C MET A 141 11.47 1.60 6.72
N LEU A 142 11.94 2.41 7.66
CA LEU A 142 11.22 2.71 8.90
C LEU A 142 10.21 3.84 8.74
N ALA A 143 10.60 4.93 8.06
CA ALA A 143 9.75 6.11 7.85
C ALA A 143 9.14 6.21 6.46
N SER A 144 9.43 5.25 5.57
CA SER A 144 8.95 5.26 4.19
C SER A 144 9.34 6.53 3.40
N ALA A 145 10.50 7.15 3.71
CA ALA A 145 10.92 8.42 3.16
C ALA A 145 11.11 8.37 1.63
N ASN A 146 10.33 9.16 0.90
CA ASN A 146 10.33 9.16 -0.57
C ASN A 146 11.59 9.83 -1.15
N GLU A 147 12.05 10.92 -0.52
CA GLU A 147 13.30 11.60 -0.91
C GLU A 147 14.51 10.69 -0.75
N CYS A 148 14.51 9.79 0.25
CA CYS A 148 15.59 8.83 0.42
C CYS A 148 15.59 7.79 -0.70
N ALA A 149 14.40 7.32 -1.13
CA ALA A 149 14.30 6.45 -2.29
C ALA A 149 14.86 7.08 -3.56
N ASN A 150 14.52 8.36 -3.78
CA ASN A 150 15.01 9.11 -4.94
C ASN A 150 16.52 9.35 -4.89
N ALA A 151 17.05 9.72 -3.70
CA ALA A 151 18.49 9.96 -3.52
C ALA A 151 19.32 8.69 -3.74
N LEU A 152 18.85 7.54 -3.21
CA LEU A 152 19.45 6.23 -3.46
C LEU A 152 19.44 5.89 -4.97
N ALA A 153 18.30 6.12 -5.63
CA ALA A 153 18.16 5.87 -7.07
C ALA A 153 19.13 6.70 -7.90
N GLU A 154 19.23 8.01 -7.64
CA GLU A 154 20.13 8.92 -8.33
C GLU A 154 21.60 8.57 -8.06
N HIS A 155 21.95 8.20 -6.81
CA HIS A 155 23.31 7.81 -6.44
C HIS A 155 23.78 6.57 -7.22
N ILE A 156 22.91 5.58 -7.39
CA ILE A 156 23.25 4.29 -8.01
C ILE A 156 23.24 4.38 -9.54
N ALA A 157 22.21 5.00 -10.11
CA ALA A 157 21.94 4.96 -11.54
C ALA A 157 22.05 6.32 -12.25
N GLY A 158 22.22 7.41 -11.51
CA GLY A 158 22.28 8.77 -12.05
C GLY A 158 20.91 9.42 -12.27
N SER A 159 19.82 8.62 -12.33
CA SER A 159 18.44 9.10 -12.43
C SER A 159 17.46 8.11 -11.83
N ILE A 160 16.24 8.58 -11.49
CA ILE A 160 15.15 7.73 -11.01
C ILE A 160 14.71 6.75 -12.11
N GLU A 161 14.69 7.22 -13.37
CA GLU A 161 14.30 6.44 -14.54
C GLU A 161 15.29 5.29 -14.81
N ASP A 162 16.60 5.55 -14.76
CA ASP A 162 17.62 4.52 -14.96
C ASP A 162 17.63 3.53 -13.79
N PHE A 163 17.36 3.98 -12.57
CA PHE A 163 17.19 3.10 -11.43
C PHE A 163 15.97 2.19 -11.60
N ALA A 164 14.85 2.70 -12.12
CA ALA A 164 13.69 1.87 -12.44
C ALA A 164 14.01 0.78 -13.46
N VAL A 165 14.95 1.00 -14.39
CA VAL A 165 15.46 -0.05 -15.28
C VAL A 165 16.12 -1.17 -14.47
N LEU A 166 17.01 -0.83 -13.51
CA LEU A 166 17.65 -1.81 -12.64
C LEU A 166 16.63 -2.59 -11.81
N MET A 167 15.60 -1.91 -11.27
CA MET A 167 14.51 -2.58 -10.53
C MET A 167 13.77 -3.59 -11.40
N ASN A 168 13.49 -3.25 -12.66
CA ASN A 168 12.80 -4.14 -13.59
C ASN A 168 13.67 -5.32 -14.04
N GLU A 169 14.99 -5.11 -14.20
CA GLU A 169 15.95 -6.18 -14.47
C GLU A 169 16.00 -7.15 -13.28
N LYS A 170 16.09 -6.64 -12.06
CA LYS A 170 16.05 -7.45 -10.84
C LYS A 170 14.74 -8.21 -10.69
N ALA A 171 13.59 -7.57 -10.94
CA ALA A 171 12.28 -8.25 -10.94
C ALA A 171 12.24 -9.41 -11.92
N LYS A 172 12.76 -9.21 -13.13
CA LYS A 172 12.85 -10.28 -14.14
C LYS A 172 13.80 -11.42 -13.71
N GLU A 173 14.95 -11.08 -13.11
CA GLU A 173 15.89 -12.06 -12.55
C GLU A 173 15.24 -12.97 -11.51
N LEU A 174 14.40 -12.38 -10.63
CA LEU A 174 13.65 -13.07 -9.60
C LEU A 174 12.43 -13.86 -10.11
N GLY A 175 12.13 -13.78 -11.42
CA GLY A 175 11.02 -14.51 -12.02
C GLY A 175 9.66 -13.79 -11.91
N CYS A 176 9.65 -12.49 -11.57
CA CYS A 176 8.43 -11.68 -11.57
C CYS A 176 7.91 -11.50 -12.99
N VAL A 177 6.60 -11.72 -13.17
CA VAL A 177 5.95 -11.63 -14.50
C VAL A 177 4.83 -10.59 -14.56
N ASN A 178 4.30 -10.18 -13.41
CA ASN A 178 3.21 -9.20 -13.28
C ASN A 178 3.67 -7.91 -12.61
N THR A 179 4.96 -7.57 -12.75
CA THR A 179 5.56 -6.40 -12.09
C THR A 179 6.23 -5.48 -13.09
N HIS A 180 6.05 -4.19 -12.90
CA HIS A 180 6.78 -3.14 -13.58
C HIS A 180 6.92 -1.93 -12.64
N PHE A 181 8.14 -1.45 -12.46
CA PHE A 181 8.49 -0.29 -11.66
C PHE A 181 8.78 0.92 -12.56
N SER A 182 8.17 2.06 -12.26
CA SER A 182 8.42 3.35 -12.94
C SER A 182 9.22 4.32 -12.07
N ASN A 183 9.32 4.06 -10.77
CA ASN A 183 10.04 4.90 -9.81
C ASN A 183 10.50 4.10 -8.59
N ALA A 184 11.35 4.70 -7.76
CA ALA A 184 11.94 4.06 -6.59
C ALA A 184 11.10 4.17 -5.31
N ASN A 185 10.12 5.05 -5.24
CA ASN A 185 9.40 5.39 -4.00
C ASN A 185 7.98 4.82 -3.92
N GLY A 186 7.38 4.44 -5.05
CA GLY A 186 6.02 3.89 -5.13
C GLY A 186 4.92 4.94 -5.28
N LEU A 187 5.26 6.19 -5.57
CA LEU A 187 4.27 7.19 -5.99
C LEU A 187 3.55 6.72 -7.25
N HIS A 188 2.30 7.15 -7.40
CA HIS A 188 1.42 6.61 -8.42
C HIS A 188 1.89 6.91 -9.85
N ASP A 189 1.92 5.87 -10.67
CA ASP A 189 2.06 5.89 -12.12
C ASP A 189 1.27 4.72 -12.70
N GLU A 190 0.59 4.92 -13.83
CA GLU A 190 -0.25 3.88 -14.44
C GLU A 190 0.55 2.62 -14.85
N ASN A 191 1.85 2.79 -15.11
CA ASN A 191 2.77 1.70 -15.46
C ASN A 191 3.50 1.12 -14.24
N HIS A 192 3.24 1.64 -13.03
CA HIS A 192 3.86 1.18 -11.79
C HIS A 192 2.95 0.16 -11.08
N TYR A 193 3.12 -1.11 -11.37
CA TYR A 193 2.26 -2.18 -10.85
C TYR A 193 3.05 -3.42 -10.44
N THR A 194 2.44 -4.20 -9.59
CA THR A 194 2.93 -5.52 -9.14
C THR A 194 1.75 -6.42 -8.75
N CYS A 195 2.03 -7.66 -8.34
CA CYS A 195 1.06 -8.56 -7.73
C CYS A 195 1.60 -9.13 -6.41
N ALA A 196 0.73 -9.76 -5.62
CA ALA A 196 1.12 -10.31 -4.32
C ALA A 196 2.20 -11.41 -4.47
N TYR A 197 2.12 -12.23 -5.49
CA TYR A 197 3.09 -13.29 -5.75
C TYR A 197 4.49 -12.73 -6.06
N ASP A 198 4.58 -11.76 -6.98
CA ASP A 198 5.85 -11.15 -7.35
C ASP A 198 6.49 -10.41 -6.16
N MET A 199 5.68 -9.70 -5.35
CA MET A 199 6.17 -9.07 -4.13
C MET A 199 6.67 -10.07 -3.09
N ALA A 200 6.09 -11.27 -3.03
CA ALA A 200 6.61 -12.33 -2.17
C ALA A 200 7.98 -12.83 -2.65
N LEU A 201 8.19 -12.96 -3.97
CA LEU A 201 9.50 -13.31 -4.55
C LEU A 201 10.56 -12.26 -4.23
N ILE A 202 10.21 -10.97 -4.42
CA ILE A 202 11.09 -9.84 -4.14
C ILE A 202 11.44 -9.79 -2.64
N THR A 203 10.42 -9.94 -1.78
CA THR A 203 10.63 -9.92 -0.32
C THR A 203 11.48 -11.10 0.15
N LYS A 204 11.25 -12.30 -0.43
CA LYS A 204 12.07 -13.48 -0.15
C LYS A 204 13.54 -13.21 -0.47
N ALA A 205 13.84 -12.68 -1.65
CA ALA A 205 15.19 -12.32 -2.05
C ALA A 205 15.81 -11.25 -1.13
N ALA A 206 15.05 -10.21 -0.76
CA ALA A 206 15.52 -9.19 0.18
C ALA A 206 15.85 -9.78 1.56
N LEU A 207 15.05 -10.72 2.04
CA LEU A 207 15.28 -11.40 3.32
C LEU A 207 16.52 -12.33 3.32
N GLU A 208 17.09 -12.68 2.18
CA GLU A 208 18.37 -13.40 2.11
C GLU A 208 19.55 -12.49 2.50
N ASN A 209 19.41 -11.16 2.37
CA ASN A 209 20.43 -10.19 2.77
C ASN A 209 20.33 -9.89 4.27
N GLU A 210 21.44 -10.00 5.00
CA GLU A 210 21.49 -9.78 6.46
C GLU A 210 21.24 -8.33 6.84
N ASP A 211 21.75 -7.37 6.06
CA ASP A 211 21.53 -5.95 6.31
C ASP A 211 20.08 -5.54 6.05
N PHE A 212 19.42 -6.11 5.04
CA PHE A 212 17.98 -5.90 4.85
C PHE A 212 17.19 -6.35 6.08
N ARG A 213 17.46 -7.56 6.60
CA ARG A 213 16.79 -8.08 7.81
C ARG A 213 17.04 -7.19 9.01
N ARG A 214 18.29 -6.76 9.22
CA ARG A 214 18.69 -5.87 10.32
C ARG A 214 17.96 -4.53 10.21
N ILE A 215 18.02 -3.85 9.06
CA ILE A 215 17.45 -2.53 8.87
C ILE A 215 15.91 -2.56 8.96
N SER A 216 15.26 -3.51 8.29
CA SER A 216 13.79 -3.59 8.29
C SER A 216 13.19 -4.08 9.60
N GLY A 217 13.99 -4.77 10.44
CA GLY A 217 13.56 -5.31 11.73
C GLY A 217 13.76 -4.40 12.93
N GLU A 218 14.35 -3.20 12.74
CA GLU A 218 14.55 -2.26 13.85
C GLU A 218 13.27 -1.49 14.18
N ASP A 219 13.03 -1.27 15.46
CA ASP A 219 11.91 -0.47 15.97
C ASP A 219 12.17 1.04 15.82
N TYR A 220 13.41 1.43 16.05
CA TYR A 220 13.86 2.83 16.04
C TYR A 220 15.26 2.94 15.48
N TYR A 221 15.54 4.04 14.82
CA TYR A 221 16.88 4.40 14.40
C TYR A 221 17.11 5.90 14.62
N THR A 222 18.28 6.27 15.15
CA THR A 222 18.66 7.68 15.30
C THR A 222 19.61 8.08 14.19
N LEU A 223 19.12 8.91 13.26
CA LEU A 223 19.96 9.59 12.28
C LEU A 223 20.85 10.60 12.97
N ARG A 224 22.13 10.60 12.65
CA ARG A 224 23.08 11.59 13.14
C ARG A 224 22.75 13.00 12.63
N ALA A 225 23.31 14.01 13.29
CA ALA A 225 23.40 15.36 12.73
C ALA A 225 24.13 15.32 11.37
N THR A 226 23.67 16.15 10.44
CA THR A 226 24.19 16.23 9.07
C THR A 226 24.95 17.54 8.82
N ASN A 227 25.50 17.72 7.62
CA ASN A 227 26.09 18.98 7.21
C ASN A 227 25.09 20.14 7.09
N LYS A 228 23.78 19.89 7.16
CA LYS A 228 22.70 20.89 7.05
C LYS A 228 21.81 20.96 8.30
N ASN A 229 21.87 19.97 9.16
CA ASN A 229 21.06 19.91 10.36
C ASN A 229 21.92 19.47 11.56
N ASP A 230 22.03 20.33 12.57
CA ASP A 230 22.83 20.07 13.78
C ASP A 230 22.13 19.14 14.77
N GLU A 231 20.85 18.78 14.55
CA GLU A 231 20.06 17.93 15.43
C GLU A 231 20.00 16.50 14.90
N GLU A 232 20.03 15.54 15.82
CA GLU A 232 19.75 14.14 15.54
C GLU A 232 18.25 13.96 15.32
N LEU A 233 17.87 13.02 14.43
CA LEU A 233 16.48 12.68 14.16
C LEU A 233 16.22 11.22 14.55
N LEU A 234 15.32 11.01 15.53
CA LEU A 234 14.81 9.69 15.86
C LEU A 234 13.73 9.30 14.85
N ILE A 235 13.94 8.19 14.16
CA ILE A 235 12.98 7.57 13.25
C ILE A 235 12.37 6.36 13.95
N GLN A 236 11.05 6.25 13.87
CA GLN A 236 10.30 5.10 14.37
C GLN A 236 9.78 4.27 13.22
N ASN A 237 9.84 2.96 13.34
CA ASN A 237 9.22 2.04 12.40
C ASN A 237 7.69 2.19 12.46
N HIS A 238 7.07 2.47 11.33
CA HIS A 238 5.62 2.70 11.24
C HIS A 238 4.79 1.42 11.42
N HIS A 239 5.42 0.26 11.52
CA HIS A 239 4.76 -1.04 11.67
C HIS A 239 4.66 -1.51 13.13
N TYR A 240 5.04 -0.65 14.09
CA TYR A 240 4.95 -0.90 15.54
C TYR A 240 3.99 0.05 16.23
#